data_32cc9c20b19e1de2c259f9fc56370883
#
_entry.id   32cc9c20b19e1de2c259f9fc56370883
#
_cell.length_a   1.000
_cell.length_b   1.000
_cell.length_c   1.000
_cell.angle_alpha   90.00
_cell.angle_beta   90.00
_cell.angle_gamma   90.00
#
_symmetry.space_group_name_H-M   'P 1'
#
loop_
_entity.id
_entity.type
_entity.pdbx_description
1 polymer ?
#
loop_
_entity_poly.entity_id
_entity_poly.type
_entity_poly.pdbx_seq_one_letter_code
_entity_poly.pdbx_strand_id
1 'polypeptide(L)'
;RDLVRSRGLGDVYKRQEPCCAHSYLMEEVLRDKWHFEGHYVSDCWAIRDFHEGHHVTAFPEDSAALALEKGCDLNCGCTYEYILQAYKQGKVTEEEIRRSAERLFTTRYLLGLFDHSSLDEIPYNVVGCKEHRELAYQAAVESCVLLKNDGTLPLSLKDNKRMAVIGPNADSHAALVGNYNGTPPRSITVVEGITRICEDTGWDVNYAEGCLLYDDTSV
;
A
#
# COMPACT_ATOMS: atom_id res chain seq x y z
N ARG A 1 -7.23 -1.46 25.05
CA ARG A 1 -6.48 -0.18 24.88
C ARG A 1 -5.34 -0.28 23.87
N ASP A 2 -5.00 -1.48 23.41
CA ASP A 2 -3.92 -1.71 22.43
C ASP A 2 -4.39 -1.63 20.97
N LEU A 3 -5.66 -1.32 20.78
CA LEU A 3 -6.30 -1.25 19.47
C LEU A 3 -5.93 -0.01 18.62
N VAL A 4 -5.26 0.96 19.21
CA VAL A 4 -5.04 2.28 18.56
C VAL A 4 -3.85 2.28 17.60
N ARG A 5 -3.05 1.20 17.55
CA ARG A 5 -1.84 1.11 16.72
C ARG A 5 -1.85 -0.05 15.71
N SER A 6 -2.96 -0.74 15.60
CA SER A 6 -3.08 -1.85 14.66
C SER A 6 -3.31 -1.33 13.24
N ARG A 7 -2.47 -1.72 12.31
CA ARG A 7 -2.59 -1.41 10.88
C ARG A 7 -3.60 -2.26 10.14
N GLY A 8 -4.28 -3.15 10.81
CA GLY A 8 -5.25 -4.03 10.21
C GLY A 8 -5.42 -5.33 10.99
N LEU A 9 -6.45 -6.08 10.67
CA LEU A 9 -6.79 -7.31 11.38
C LEU A 9 -5.73 -8.43 11.22
N GLY A 10 -4.88 -8.34 10.21
CA GLY A 10 -3.82 -9.31 9.94
C GLY A 10 -2.52 -9.08 10.70
N ASP A 11 -2.26 -7.84 11.15
CA ASP A 11 -1.01 -7.46 11.81
C ASP A 11 -1.04 -7.59 13.32
N VAL A 12 -2.22 -7.81 13.86
CA VAL A 12 -2.48 -7.66 15.28
C VAL A 12 -2.20 -8.94 16.03
N TYR A 13 -1.62 -8.78 17.19
CA TYR A 13 -1.64 -9.76 18.26
C TYR A 13 -3.00 -10.44 18.40
N LYS A 14 -3.02 -11.73 18.18
CA LYS A 14 -4.07 -12.57 18.70
C LYS A 14 -3.47 -13.42 19.81
N ARG A 15 -3.95 -13.21 21.05
CA ARG A 15 -3.48 -13.95 22.23
C ARG A 15 -1.97 -13.83 22.50
N GLN A 16 -1.40 -12.64 22.21
CA GLN A 16 0.01 -12.31 22.43
C GLN A 16 1.02 -12.97 21.47
N GLU A 17 0.56 -13.55 20.36
CA GLU A 17 1.44 -13.99 19.27
C GLU A 17 1.17 -13.17 18.00
N PRO A 18 2.21 -12.66 17.32
CA PRO A 18 2.04 -11.98 16.04
C PRO A 18 1.46 -12.92 14.99
N CYS A 19 0.58 -12.44 14.11
CA CYS A 19 -0.09 -13.30 13.14
C CYS A 19 0.88 -14.07 12.23
N CYS A 20 1.98 -13.43 11.80
CA CYS A 20 3.02 -14.06 10.98
C CYS A 20 3.90 -15.08 11.73
N ALA A 21 3.74 -15.22 13.06
CA ALA A 21 4.44 -16.18 13.89
C ALA A 21 3.47 -17.02 14.74
N HIS A 22 2.19 -17.02 14.42
CA HIS A 22 1.17 -17.67 15.21
C HIS A 22 1.04 -19.15 14.82
N SER A 23 1.58 -20.06 15.65
CA SER A 23 1.60 -21.50 15.36
C SER A 23 0.22 -22.07 15.03
N TYR A 24 -0.81 -21.75 15.80
CA TYR A 24 -2.16 -22.25 15.53
C TYR A 24 -2.71 -21.81 14.17
N LEU A 25 -2.50 -20.54 13.80
CA LEU A 25 -3.02 -20.02 12.53
C LEU A 25 -2.20 -20.55 11.34
N MET A 26 -0.88 -20.58 11.47
CA MET A 26 0.01 -20.92 10.36
C MET A 26 0.13 -22.44 10.16
N GLU A 27 0.30 -23.19 11.25
CA GLU A 27 0.51 -24.63 11.19
C GLU A 27 -0.83 -25.38 11.18
N GLU A 28 -1.64 -25.26 12.25
CA GLU A 28 -2.85 -26.06 12.38
C GLU A 28 -3.98 -25.66 11.43
N VAL A 29 -4.21 -24.36 11.25
CA VAL A 29 -5.32 -23.91 10.39
C VAL A 29 -4.90 -23.88 8.93
N LEU A 30 -3.85 -23.12 8.61
CA LEU A 30 -3.47 -22.89 7.21
C LEU A 30 -2.92 -24.18 6.57
N ARG A 31 -1.98 -24.86 7.23
CA ARG A 31 -1.31 -26.01 6.65
C ARG A 31 -2.08 -27.31 6.87
N ASP A 32 -2.49 -27.61 8.10
CA ASP A 32 -3.07 -28.92 8.41
C ASP A 32 -4.55 -29.01 8.05
N LYS A 33 -5.37 -28.00 8.43
CA LYS A 33 -6.83 -28.05 8.18
C LYS A 33 -7.21 -27.64 6.77
N TRP A 34 -6.57 -26.61 6.23
CA TRP A 34 -6.88 -26.09 4.89
C TRP A 34 -6.01 -26.65 3.78
N HIS A 35 -4.96 -27.39 4.14
CA HIS A 35 -4.00 -27.97 3.19
C HIS A 35 -3.45 -26.95 2.18
N PHE A 36 -3.19 -25.73 2.65
CA PHE A 36 -2.64 -24.69 1.80
C PHE A 36 -1.17 -24.94 1.52
N GLU A 37 -0.83 -25.22 0.28
CA GLU A 37 0.53 -25.57 -0.17
C GLU A 37 1.33 -24.34 -0.69
N GLY A 38 0.66 -23.22 -1.00
CA GLY A 38 1.28 -22.01 -1.50
C GLY A 38 2.17 -21.32 -0.47
N HIS A 39 2.91 -20.31 -0.92
CA HIS A 39 3.69 -19.47 -0.01
C HIS A 39 2.80 -18.50 0.77
N TYR A 40 3.25 -18.15 1.97
CA TYR A 40 2.63 -17.13 2.81
C TYR A 40 3.53 -15.89 2.88
N VAL A 41 2.94 -14.70 2.67
CA VAL A 41 3.63 -13.41 2.73
C VAL A 41 3.16 -12.61 3.93
N SER A 42 4.08 -11.94 4.63
CA SER A 42 3.71 -11.00 5.68
C SER A 42 3.03 -9.75 5.12
N ASP A 43 2.24 -9.06 5.91
CA ASP A 43 1.92 -7.67 5.61
C ASP A 43 3.19 -6.80 5.70
N CYS A 44 3.13 -5.62 5.08
CA CYS A 44 4.27 -4.72 5.01
C CYS A 44 4.71 -4.29 6.43
N TRP A 45 5.97 -4.53 6.74
CA TRP A 45 6.62 -4.24 8.02
C TRP A 45 6.14 -5.08 9.22
N ALA A 46 5.17 -5.99 9.07
CA ALA A 46 4.61 -6.78 10.16
C ALA A 46 5.67 -7.58 10.95
N ILE A 47 6.70 -8.12 10.28
CA ILE A 47 7.78 -8.85 10.98
C ILE A 47 8.69 -7.90 11.76
N ARG A 48 8.87 -6.66 11.30
CA ARG A 48 9.61 -5.63 12.05
C ARG A 48 8.92 -5.30 13.38
N ASP A 49 7.60 -5.29 13.37
CA ASP A 49 6.82 -5.00 14.58
C ASP A 49 7.03 -6.03 15.70
N PHE A 50 7.59 -7.22 15.42
CA PHE A 50 7.90 -8.19 16.47
C PHE A 50 8.92 -7.64 17.49
N HIS A 51 9.91 -6.88 17.04
CA HIS A 51 10.93 -6.27 17.92
C HIS A 51 10.68 -4.79 18.20
N GLU A 52 10.14 -4.01 17.26
CA GLU A 52 9.92 -2.59 17.45
C GLU A 52 8.58 -2.24 18.11
N GLY A 53 7.50 -2.95 17.75
CA GLY A 53 6.14 -2.63 18.19
C GLY A 53 5.63 -3.54 19.31
N HIS A 54 5.78 -4.83 19.14
CA HIS A 54 5.20 -5.82 20.05
C HIS A 54 6.19 -6.33 21.11
N HIS A 55 7.48 -6.17 20.87
CA HIS A 55 8.56 -6.59 21.78
C HIS A 55 8.51 -8.10 22.15
N VAL A 56 8.07 -8.95 21.20
CA VAL A 56 8.10 -10.41 21.37
C VAL A 56 9.48 -11.00 21.09
N THR A 57 10.30 -10.26 20.34
CA THR A 57 11.71 -10.55 20.08
C THR A 57 12.54 -9.32 20.46
N ALA A 58 13.85 -9.52 20.67
CA ALA A 58 14.75 -8.44 21.04
C ALA A 58 15.43 -7.77 19.84
N PHE A 59 15.71 -8.57 18.78
CA PHE A 59 16.52 -8.14 17.65
C PHE A 59 15.85 -8.52 16.32
N PRO A 60 16.17 -7.84 15.21
CA PRO A 60 15.59 -8.11 13.90
C PRO A 60 15.88 -9.53 13.39
N GLU A 61 17.05 -10.11 13.68
CA GLU A 61 17.38 -11.48 13.31
C GLU A 61 16.53 -12.52 14.08
N ASP A 62 16.12 -12.21 15.31
CA ASP A 62 15.20 -13.06 16.08
C ASP A 62 13.79 -13.02 15.45
N SER A 63 13.35 -11.85 15.02
CA SER A 63 12.08 -11.68 14.35
C SER A 63 12.02 -12.41 13.01
N ALA A 64 13.10 -12.29 12.24
CA ALA A 64 13.24 -13.00 10.97
C ALA A 64 13.22 -14.51 11.16
N ALA A 65 13.96 -15.02 12.16
CA ALA A 65 14.01 -16.44 12.49
C ALA A 65 12.63 -16.97 12.91
N LEU A 66 11.97 -16.28 13.85
CA LEU A 66 10.66 -16.70 14.36
C LEU A 66 9.61 -16.73 13.24
N ALA A 67 9.54 -15.71 12.40
CA ALA A 67 8.60 -15.69 11.30
C ALA A 67 8.85 -16.80 10.27
N LEU A 68 10.12 -17.05 9.91
CA LEU A 68 10.50 -18.11 8.97
C LEU A 68 10.21 -19.51 9.54
N GLU A 69 10.56 -19.77 10.81
CA GLU A 69 10.25 -21.00 11.51
C GLU A 69 8.76 -21.32 11.43
N LYS A 70 7.91 -20.33 11.71
CA LYS A 70 6.45 -20.46 11.71
C LYS A 70 5.82 -20.48 10.32
N GLY A 71 6.60 -20.38 9.27
CA GLY A 71 6.15 -20.56 7.89
C GLY A 71 5.70 -19.32 7.17
N CYS A 72 6.14 -18.14 7.61
CA CYS A 72 6.08 -16.93 6.81
C CYS A 72 7.19 -16.99 5.75
N ASP A 73 6.83 -17.33 4.53
CA ASP A 73 7.79 -17.66 3.47
C ASP A 73 8.39 -16.42 2.79
N LEU A 74 7.67 -15.30 2.81
CA LEU A 74 8.09 -14.04 2.18
C LEU A 74 7.79 -12.86 3.09
N ASN A 75 8.76 -11.95 3.23
CA ASN A 75 8.59 -10.71 3.98
C ASN A 75 8.27 -9.53 3.06
N CYS A 76 7.17 -8.85 3.30
CA CYS A 76 6.92 -7.50 2.78
C CYS A 76 7.61 -6.49 3.70
N GLY A 77 8.81 -6.06 3.32
CA GLY A 77 9.70 -5.21 4.11
C GLY A 77 11.15 -5.70 4.04
N CYS A 78 11.99 -5.28 4.97
CA CYS A 78 13.43 -5.57 4.95
C CYS A 78 13.92 -6.50 6.09
N THR A 79 13.03 -7.01 6.96
CA THR A 79 13.48 -7.81 8.11
C THR A 79 14.14 -9.13 7.71
N TYR A 80 13.78 -9.71 6.56
CA TYR A 80 14.44 -10.93 6.06
C TYR A 80 15.86 -10.72 5.50
N GLU A 81 16.33 -9.49 5.41
CA GLU A 81 17.76 -9.20 5.18
C GLU A 81 18.63 -9.75 6.32
N TYR A 82 18.07 -9.91 7.51
CA TYR A 82 18.72 -10.51 8.68
C TYR A 82 18.70 -12.03 8.73
N ILE A 83 18.09 -12.74 7.77
CA ILE A 83 18.06 -14.21 7.72
C ILE A 83 19.47 -14.81 7.70
N LEU A 84 20.40 -14.24 6.94
CA LEU A 84 21.77 -14.71 6.89
C LEU A 84 22.48 -14.56 8.25
N GLN A 85 22.18 -13.51 8.99
CA GLN A 85 22.70 -13.33 10.34
C GLN A 85 22.09 -14.33 11.30
N ALA A 86 20.79 -14.55 11.24
CA ALA A 86 20.08 -15.58 12.03
C ALA A 86 20.64 -16.98 11.76
N TYR A 87 20.92 -17.32 10.51
CA TYR A 87 21.55 -18.58 10.11
C TYR A 87 22.94 -18.76 10.73
N LYS A 88 23.81 -17.74 10.65
CA LYS A 88 25.15 -17.76 11.25
C LYS A 88 25.11 -17.92 12.78
N GLN A 89 24.04 -17.46 13.41
CA GLN A 89 23.80 -17.61 14.85
C GLN A 89 23.13 -18.96 15.22
N GLY A 90 22.82 -19.79 14.23
CA GLY A 90 22.16 -21.09 14.45
C GLY A 90 20.67 -20.97 14.81
N LYS A 91 20.04 -19.83 14.57
CA LYS A 91 18.62 -19.58 14.84
C LYS A 91 17.71 -20.04 13.70
N VAL A 92 18.26 -20.21 12.51
CA VAL A 92 17.55 -20.66 11.29
C VAL A 92 18.38 -21.77 10.66
N THR A 93 17.72 -22.77 10.13
CA THR A 93 18.31 -23.88 9.41
C THR A 93 18.24 -23.66 7.88
N GLU A 94 19.13 -24.29 7.15
CA GLU A 94 19.08 -24.30 5.68
C GLU A 94 17.77 -24.93 5.16
N GLU A 95 17.25 -25.93 5.88
CA GLU A 95 16.00 -26.60 5.53
C GLU A 95 14.79 -25.66 5.60
N GLU A 96 14.72 -24.79 6.60
CA GLU A 96 13.64 -23.77 6.71
C GLU A 96 13.72 -22.75 5.58
N ILE A 97 14.92 -22.30 5.24
CA ILE A 97 15.13 -21.39 4.11
C ILE A 97 14.72 -22.07 2.80
N ARG A 98 15.16 -23.31 2.58
CA ARG A 98 14.84 -24.12 1.39
C ARG A 98 13.34 -24.32 1.24
N ARG A 99 12.66 -24.73 2.32
CA ARG A 99 11.20 -24.92 2.33
C ARG A 99 10.44 -23.66 1.90
N SER A 100 10.81 -22.50 2.42
CA SER A 100 10.17 -21.24 2.07
C SER A 100 10.47 -20.83 0.62
N ALA A 101 11.70 -21.01 0.17
CA ALA A 101 12.10 -20.78 -1.21
C ALA A 101 11.34 -21.71 -2.18
N GLU A 102 11.21 -22.99 -1.87
CA GLU A 102 10.46 -23.95 -2.69
C GLU A 102 9.00 -23.55 -2.86
N ARG A 103 8.32 -23.14 -1.79
CA ARG A 103 6.93 -22.68 -1.85
C ARG A 103 6.79 -21.43 -2.70
N LEU A 104 7.68 -20.45 -2.52
CA LEU A 104 7.68 -19.21 -3.28
C LEU A 104 7.94 -19.47 -4.77
N PHE A 105 8.97 -20.26 -5.10
CA PHE A 105 9.30 -20.57 -6.49
C PHE A 105 8.24 -21.46 -7.16
N THR A 106 7.62 -22.39 -6.43
CA THR A 106 6.49 -23.17 -6.94
C THR A 106 5.38 -22.26 -7.43
N THR A 107 5.00 -21.25 -6.64
CA THR A 107 3.99 -20.26 -7.09
C THR A 107 4.44 -19.53 -8.35
N ARG A 108 5.69 -19.13 -8.46
CA ARG A 108 6.23 -18.46 -9.65
C ARG A 108 6.20 -19.36 -10.88
N TYR A 109 6.50 -20.65 -10.72
CA TYR A 109 6.38 -21.64 -11.80
C TYR A 109 4.94 -21.81 -12.26
N LEU A 110 4.00 -21.93 -11.33
CA LEU A 110 2.58 -22.04 -11.64
C LEU A 110 2.03 -20.80 -12.36
N LEU A 111 2.61 -19.64 -12.10
CA LEU A 111 2.26 -18.39 -12.79
C LEU A 111 2.95 -18.24 -14.16
N GLY A 112 3.82 -19.17 -14.55
CA GLY A 112 4.55 -19.09 -15.82
C GLY A 112 5.60 -17.98 -15.86
N LEU A 113 6.09 -17.48 -14.71
CA LEU A 113 7.02 -16.35 -14.68
C LEU A 113 8.42 -16.67 -15.23
N PHE A 114 8.71 -17.94 -15.50
CA PHE A 114 9.96 -18.38 -16.12
C PHE A 114 9.81 -18.70 -17.60
N ASP A 115 8.59 -18.63 -18.12
CA ASP A 115 8.27 -18.88 -19.52
C ASP A 115 8.09 -17.54 -20.25
N HIS A 116 8.47 -17.52 -21.53
CA HIS A 116 8.19 -16.37 -22.39
C HIS A 116 6.69 -16.29 -22.69
N SER A 117 6.11 -15.12 -22.54
CA SER A 117 4.70 -14.87 -22.83
C SER A 117 4.53 -13.68 -23.78
N SER A 118 3.37 -13.59 -24.43
CA SER A 118 3.04 -12.42 -25.26
C SER A 118 2.96 -11.11 -24.46
N LEU A 119 2.87 -11.18 -23.12
CA LEU A 119 2.89 -10.01 -22.24
C LEU A 119 4.29 -9.38 -22.15
N ASP A 120 5.35 -10.16 -22.39
CA ASP A 120 6.74 -9.68 -22.38
C ASP A 120 7.03 -8.79 -23.58
N GLU A 121 6.21 -8.87 -24.63
CA GLU A 121 6.29 -8.03 -25.82
C GLU A 121 5.62 -6.64 -25.65
N ILE A 122 4.94 -6.41 -24.54
CA ILE A 122 4.28 -5.13 -24.29
C ILE A 122 5.33 -4.06 -24.03
N PRO A 123 5.46 -3.04 -24.90
CA PRO A 123 6.50 -2.05 -24.77
C PRO A 123 6.19 -1.07 -23.64
N TYR A 124 7.24 -0.54 -23.00
CA TYR A 124 7.11 0.37 -21.85
C TYR A 124 6.31 1.64 -22.15
N ASN A 125 6.22 2.09 -23.41
CA ASN A 125 5.44 3.28 -23.78
C ASN A 125 3.91 3.10 -23.65
N VAL A 126 3.42 1.89 -23.39
CA VAL A 126 2.03 1.63 -23.02
C VAL A 126 1.71 2.18 -21.62
N VAL A 127 2.72 2.24 -20.74
CA VAL A 127 2.55 2.79 -19.39
C VAL A 127 2.19 4.26 -19.45
N GLY A 128 0.99 4.60 -18.96
CA GLY A 128 0.49 5.97 -18.97
C GLY A 128 0.25 6.54 -20.38
N CYS A 129 -0.01 5.70 -21.39
CA CYS A 129 -0.38 6.13 -22.74
C CYS A 129 -1.65 6.99 -22.73
N LYS A 130 -1.96 7.61 -23.86
CA LYS A 130 -3.11 8.52 -23.97
C LYS A 130 -4.41 7.80 -23.60
N GLU A 131 -4.62 6.62 -24.12
CA GLU A 131 -5.82 5.82 -23.93
C GLU A 131 -6.01 5.47 -22.44
N HIS A 132 -4.94 5.08 -21.75
CA HIS A 132 -5.00 4.79 -20.32
C HIS A 132 -5.31 6.04 -19.48
N ARG A 133 -4.79 7.20 -19.86
CA ARG A 133 -5.09 8.46 -19.15
C ARG A 133 -6.54 8.91 -19.40
N GLU A 134 -7.07 8.73 -20.60
CA GLU A 134 -8.47 9.03 -20.92
C GLU A 134 -9.41 8.13 -20.13
N LEU A 135 -9.11 6.82 -20.08
CA LEU A 135 -9.88 5.87 -19.28
C LEU A 135 -9.82 6.19 -17.78
N ALA A 136 -8.64 6.54 -17.26
CA ALA A 136 -8.49 6.93 -15.86
C ALA A 136 -9.30 8.22 -15.54
N TYR A 137 -9.31 9.19 -16.44
CA TYR A 137 -10.12 10.40 -16.30
C TYR A 137 -11.62 10.07 -16.28
N GLN A 138 -12.09 9.26 -17.22
CA GLN A 138 -13.48 8.83 -17.26
C GLN A 138 -13.87 8.09 -15.99
N ALA A 139 -13.06 7.14 -15.55
CA ALA A 139 -13.30 6.40 -14.31
C ALA A 139 -13.37 7.32 -13.09
N ALA A 140 -12.50 8.33 -13.01
CA ALA A 140 -12.53 9.33 -11.94
C ALA A 140 -13.82 10.14 -11.93
N VAL A 141 -14.30 10.58 -13.11
CA VAL A 141 -15.57 11.31 -13.24
C VAL A 141 -16.75 10.43 -12.83
N GLU A 142 -16.80 9.19 -13.30
CA GLU A 142 -17.90 8.26 -13.01
C GLU A 142 -17.90 7.75 -11.57
N SER A 143 -16.75 7.81 -10.87
CA SER A 143 -16.66 7.43 -9.46
C SER A 143 -17.24 8.46 -8.49
N CYS A 144 -17.48 9.68 -8.94
CA CYS A 144 -18.05 10.75 -8.11
C CYS A 144 -19.53 10.49 -7.82
N VAL A 145 -19.89 10.47 -6.52
CA VAL A 145 -21.28 10.28 -6.07
C VAL A 145 -21.80 11.58 -5.44
N LEU A 146 -22.82 12.17 -6.04
CA LEU A 146 -23.48 13.35 -5.49
C LEU A 146 -24.47 12.94 -4.40
N LEU A 147 -24.05 13.05 -3.14
CA LEU A 147 -24.86 12.64 -1.98
C LEU A 147 -26.01 13.60 -1.67
N LYS A 148 -25.83 14.89 -1.94
CA LYS A 148 -26.83 15.93 -1.70
C LYS A 148 -26.58 17.10 -2.64
N ASN A 149 -27.64 17.68 -3.18
CA ASN A 149 -27.59 18.89 -3.96
C ASN A 149 -28.89 19.69 -3.74
N ASP A 150 -28.77 20.95 -3.40
CA ASP A 150 -29.89 21.90 -3.23
C ASP A 150 -30.14 22.74 -4.48
N GLY A 151 -29.60 22.34 -5.63
CA GLY A 151 -29.68 23.06 -6.88
C GLY A 151 -28.46 23.97 -7.17
N THR A 152 -27.45 23.96 -6.30
CA THR A 152 -26.19 24.72 -6.54
C THR A 152 -25.39 24.11 -7.68
N LEU A 153 -25.38 22.79 -7.83
CA LEU A 153 -24.69 22.10 -8.92
C LEU A 153 -25.67 21.69 -10.04
N PRO A 154 -25.25 21.74 -11.32
CA PRO A 154 -23.94 22.19 -11.81
C PRO A 154 -23.78 23.71 -11.75
N LEU A 155 -22.55 24.17 -11.52
CA LEU A 155 -22.23 25.61 -11.56
C LEU A 155 -22.38 26.16 -12.98
N SER A 156 -23.00 27.35 -13.11
CA SER A 156 -23.04 28.03 -14.37
C SER A 156 -21.74 28.80 -14.61
N LEU A 157 -20.95 28.37 -15.57
CA LEU A 157 -19.69 29.06 -15.94
C LEU A 157 -19.88 30.34 -16.78
N LYS A 158 -21.13 30.71 -17.07
CA LYS A 158 -21.44 31.91 -17.88
C LYS A 158 -21.40 33.22 -17.08
N ASP A 159 -21.50 33.11 -15.75
CA ASP A 159 -21.51 34.31 -14.90
C ASP A 159 -20.11 34.49 -14.31
N ASN A 160 -19.58 35.73 -14.41
CA ASN A 160 -18.31 36.09 -13.78
C ASN A 160 -18.45 36.04 -12.25
N LYS A 161 -17.86 35.03 -11.63
CA LYS A 161 -17.92 34.82 -10.19
C LYS A 161 -16.53 34.60 -9.60
N ARG A 162 -16.47 34.62 -8.31
CA ARG A 162 -15.27 34.27 -7.56
C ARG A 162 -15.45 32.91 -6.90
N MET A 163 -14.42 32.07 -6.97
CA MET A 163 -14.37 30.77 -6.31
C MET A 163 -13.19 30.74 -5.34
N ALA A 164 -13.41 30.24 -4.15
CA ALA A 164 -12.36 29.92 -3.20
C ALA A 164 -12.21 28.41 -3.11
N VAL A 165 -10.99 27.91 -3.36
CA VAL A 165 -10.61 26.53 -3.14
C VAL A 165 -9.78 26.52 -1.86
N ILE A 166 -10.29 25.86 -0.81
CA ILE A 166 -9.70 25.93 0.53
C ILE A 166 -9.41 24.52 1.02
N GLY A 167 -8.21 24.31 1.51
CA GLY A 167 -7.79 23.05 2.12
C GLY A 167 -6.32 22.72 1.84
N PRO A 168 -5.62 22.08 2.79
CA PRO A 168 -4.18 21.78 2.67
C PRO A 168 -3.87 20.79 1.55
N ASN A 169 -4.82 19.94 1.18
CA ASN A 169 -4.66 18.95 0.10
C ASN A 169 -5.13 19.47 -1.27
N ALA A 170 -5.71 20.66 -1.34
CA ALA A 170 -6.30 21.16 -2.58
C ALA A 170 -5.24 21.45 -3.65
N ASP A 171 -4.00 21.79 -3.24
CA ASP A 171 -2.86 22.03 -4.13
C ASP A 171 -1.64 21.17 -3.75
N SER A 172 -1.87 19.91 -3.43
CA SER A 172 -0.82 19.00 -3.00
C SER A 172 -0.67 17.81 -3.96
N HIS A 173 0.43 17.77 -4.71
CA HIS A 173 0.79 16.61 -5.52
C HIS A 173 1.05 15.36 -4.67
N ALA A 174 1.61 15.53 -3.47
CA ALA A 174 1.86 14.43 -2.53
C ALA A 174 0.56 13.74 -2.09
N ALA A 175 -0.51 14.52 -1.87
CA ALA A 175 -1.82 13.96 -1.50
C ALA A 175 -2.46 13.11 -2.62
N LEU A 176 -2.13 13.40 -3.89
CA LEU A 176 -2.70 12.67 -5.04
C LEU A 176 -2.10 11.27 -5.23
N VAL A 177 -0.89 11.01 -4.77
CA VAL A 177 -0.20 9.74 -5.04
C VAL A 177 -0.50 8.67 -4.00
N GLY A 178 -0.85 9.02 -2.78
CA GLY A 178 -1.14 8.06 -1.72
C GLY A 178 0.08 7.24 -1.28
N ASN A 179 -0.14 6.00 -0.86
CA ASN A 179 0.89 5.16 -0.26
C ASN A 179 1.53 4.15 -1.25
N TYR A 180 0.75 3.57 -2.15
CA TYR A 180 1.20 2.55 -3.10
C TYR A 180 1.25 3.10 -4.52
N ASN A 181 1.94 4.18 -4.70
CA ASN A 181 2.01 4.87 -5.97
C ASN A 181 3.24 4.46 -6.81
N GLY A 182 3.07 4.52 -8.13
CA GLY A 182 4.19 4.69 -9.04
C GLY A 182 4.50 6.19 -9.22
N THR A 183 5.51 6.52 -10.02
CA THR A 183 5.78 7.91 -10.39
C THR A 183 4.92 8.27 -11.59
N PRO A 184 3.86 9.08 -11.43
CA PRO A 184 3.03 9.48 -12.55
C PRO A 184 3.80 10.47 -13.45
N PRO A 185 3.66 10.39 -14.78
CA PRO A 185 4.29 11.35 -15.69
C PRO A 185 3.74 12.77 -15.48
N ARG A 186 2.53 12.87 -14.97
CA ARG A 186 1.84 14.11 -14.62
C ARG A 186 0.75 13.84 -13.60
N SER A 187 0.63 14.73 -12.63
CA SER A 187 -0.52 14.84 -11.74
C SER A 187 -1.14 16.23 -11.88
N ILE A 188 -2.42 16.37 -11.57
CA ILE A 188 -3.17 17.64 -11.63
C ILE A 188 -3.85 17.79 -10.28
N THR A 189 -3.55 18.87 -9.56
CA THR A 189 -4.19 19.17 -8.28
C THR A 189 -5.62 19.65 -8.49
N VAL A 190 -6.40 19.69 -7.41
CA VAL A 190 -7.78 20.21 -7.45
C VAL A 190 -7.77 21.69 -7.88
N VAL A 191 -6.83 22.48 -7.36
CA VAL A 191 -6.65 23.90 -7.74
C VAL A 191 -6.33 24.03 -9.22
N GLU A 192 -5.33 23.27 -9.71
CA GLU A 192 -4.96 23.29 -11.13
C GLU A 192 -6.13 22.90 -12.04
N GLY A 193 -6.87 21.83 -11.67
CA GLY A 193 -8.02 21.36 -12.44
C GLY A 193 -9.13 22.39 -12.55
N ILE A 194 -9.50 23.00 -11.42
CA ILE A 194 -10.54 24.06 -11.37
C ILE A 194 -10.08 25.29 -12.12
N THR A 195 -8.86 25.77 -11.90
CA THR A 195 -8.31 26.96 -12.57
C THR A 195 -8.35 26.78 -14.08
N ARG A 196 -7.93 25.63 -14.59
CA ARG A 196 -7.94 25.33 -16.03
C ARG A 196 -9.35 25.35 -16.63
N ILE A 197 -10.35 24.83 -15.93
CA ILE A 197 -11.75 24.89 -16.39
C ILE A 197 -12.25 26.32 -16.41
N CYS A 198 -11.75 27.17 -15.53
CA CYS A 198 -12.17 28.57 -15.39
C CYS A 198 -11.40 29.56 -16.25
N GLU A 199 -10.26 29.17 -16.87
CA GLU A 199 -9.38 30.09 -17.65
C GLU A 199 -10.11 30.96 -18.68
N ASP A 200 -11.07 30.41 -19.41
CA ASP A 200 -11.80 31.10 -20.47
C ASP A 200 -13.21 31.58 -20.04
N THR A 201 -13.55 31.49 -18.76
CA THR A 201 -14.91 31.72 -18.28
C THR A 201 -15.11 33.04 -17.56
N GLY A 202 -14.03 33.76 -17.25
CA GLY A 202 -14.06 34.99 -16.45
C GLY A 202 -14.27 34.73 -14.94
N TRP A 203 -14.18 33.51 -14.48
CA TRP A 203 -14.17 33.20 -13.05
C TRP A 203 -12.79 33.49 -12.45
N ASP A 204 -12.78 34.10 -11.27
CA ASP A 204 -11.58 34.32 -10.45
C ASP A 204 -11.45 33.20 -9.43
N VAL A 205 -10.41 32.41 -9.55
CA VAL A 205 -10.14 31.25 -8.66
C VAL A 205 -9.03 31.61 -7.67
N ASN A 206 -9.36 31.57 -6.40
CA ASN A 206 -8.41 31.87 -5.33
C ASN A 206 -8.19 30.61 -4.47
N TYR A 207 -6.95 30.34 -4.12
CA TYR A 207 -6.56 29.24 -3.24
C TYR A 207 -6.11 29.74 -1.86
N ALA A 208 -6.47 29.00 -0.84
CA ALA A 208 -5.92 29.17 0.51
C ALA A 208 -5.80 27.79 1.19
N GLU A 209 -4.69 27.55 1.86
CA GLU A 209 -4.47 26.30 2.61
C GLU A 209 -5.51 26.13 3.74
N GLY A 210 -5.88 27.22 4.41
CA GLY A 210 -6.95 27.26 5.43
C GLY A 210 -6.54 26.66 6.78
N CYS A 211 -5.90 25.51 6.80
CA CYS A 211 -5.37 24.88 8.00
C CYS A 211 -4.18 23.98 7.66
N LEU A 212 -3.40 23.62 8.66
CA LEU A 212 -2.36 22.59 8.54
C LEU A 212 -2.97 21.19 8.55
N LEU A 213 -2.29 20.21 7.95
CA LEU A 213 -2.70 18.79 7.99
C LEU A 213 -2.57 18.17 9.38
N TYR A 214 -1.69 18.72 10.20
CA TYR A 214 -1.44 18.28 11.57
C TYR A 214 -1.10 19.48 12.45
N ASP A 215 -1.36 19.35 13.73
CA ASP A 215 -0.98 20.35 14.70
C ASP A 215 0.52 20.20 15.00
N ASP A 216 1.33 21.13 14.51
CA ASP A 216 2.77 21.13 14.77
C ASP A 216 3.02 21.71 16.18
N THR A 217 2.86 20.87 17.18
CA THR A 217 3.18 21.21 18.58
C THR A 217 4.62 20.89 18.95
N SER A 218 5.46 20.49 17.99
CA SER A 218 6.88 20.22 18.18
C SER A 218 7.69 21.50 18.07
N VAL A 219 7.66 22.32 19.11
CA VAL A 219 8.65 23.37 19.38
C VAL A 219 9.42 23.00 20.61
#